data_b0e0b0815f97af61a07635a8c70c5674
#
_entry.id   b0e0b0815f97af61a07635a8c70c5674
#
_cell.length_a   1.000
_cell.length_b   1.000
_cell.length_c   1.000
_cell.angle_alpha   90.00
_cell.angle_beta   90.00
_cell.angle_gamma   90.00
#
_symmetry.space_group_name_H-M   'P 1'
#
loop_
_entity.id
_entity.type
_entity.pdbx_description
1 polymer ?
#
loop_
_entity_poly.entity_id
_entity_poly.type
_entity_poly.pdbx_seq_one_letter_code
_entity_poly.pdbx_strand_id
1 'polypeptide(L)'
;MKNTKQVIALASAAALSVSVLAGCGGAASDATSESTSTATAEASNTAASDGTLVLAETGFEGKFSPFFAASASDQDVIDLTQLGLLGADRKGEMILNGIEGETREYNGTDYTYYGTSDCVVTENDDGTVTYDIKLRDDLKFSDGEPVTIDDVIFSMYVFLDPTYDGSVTMYSTPIVGLEEYRNSMSTLSKLIAEAGEDNTDYTNFTEEQ
;
A
#
# COMPACT_ATOMS: atom_id res chain seq x y z
N MET A 1 -16.09 -44.19 6.45
CA MET A 1 -16.13 -43.20 7.53
C MET A 1 -15.63 -41.80 7.14
N LYS A 2 -15.09 -41.59 5.92
CA LYS A 2 -14.59 -40.27 5.46
C LYS A 2 -15.69 -39.37 4.90
N ASN A 3 -16.81 -39.92 4.44
CA ASN A 3 -17.88 -39.17 3.79
C ASN A 3 -18.93 -38.58 4.74
N THR A 4 -19.00 -39.07 5.97
CA THR A 4 -20.01 -38.60 6.95
C THR A 4 -19.66 -37.22 7.53
N LYS A 5 -18.36 -36.92 7.65
CA LYS A 5 -17.91 -35.61 8.14
C LYS A 5 -18.11 -34.45 7.11
N GLN A 6 -18.01 -34.77 5.82
CA GLN A 6 -18.26 -33.81 4.76
C GLN A 6 -19.75 -33.51 4.57
N VAL A 7 -20.61 -34.49 4.79
CA VAL A 7 -22.07 -34.29 4.69
C VAL A 7 -22.59 -33.43 5.86
N ILE A 8 -22.01 -33.59 7.05
CA ILE A 8 -22.39 -32.76 8.22
C ILE A 8 -21.92 -31.32 8.04
N ALA A 9 -20.75 -31.07 7.43
CA ALA A 9 -20.25 -29.73 7.16
C ALA A 9 -21.10 -28.99 6.08
N LEU A 10 -21.59 -29.69 5.06
CA LEU A 10 -22.50 -29.11 4.06
C LEU A 10 -23.91 -28.83 4.61
N ALA A 11 -24.41 -29.69 5.51
CA ALA A 11 -25.72 -29.48 6.13
C ALA A 11 -25.75 -28.31 7.11
N SER A 12 -24.63 -28.04 7.80
CA SER A 12 -24.52 -26.87 8.71
C SER A 12 -24.38 -25.54 7.95
N ALA A 13 -23.74 -25.53 6.78
CA ALA A 13 -23.65 -24.33 5.94
C ALA A 13 -25.00 -23.97 5.29
N ALA A 14 -25.82 -24.97 4.94
CA ALA A 14 -27.15 -24.72 4.38
C ALA A 14 -28.19 -24.25 5.44
N ALA A 15 -28.02 -24.62 6.73
CA ALA A 15 -28.89 -24.17 7.81
C ALA A 15 -28.67 -22.71 8.23
N LEU A 16 -27.46 -22.16 8.01
CA LEU A 16 -27.14 -20.76 8.32
C LEU A 16 -27.62 -19.79 7.24
N SER A 17 -27.84 -20.24 6.01
CA SER A 17 -28.30 -19.37 4.92
C SER A 17 -29.83 -19.17 4.89
N VAL A 18 -30.62 -19.97 5.60
CA VAL A 18 -32.11 -19.86 5.63
C VAL A 18 -32.58 -18.93 6.76
N SER A 19 -31.77 -18.65 7.79
CA SER A 19 -32.17 -17.83 8.93
C SER A 19 -32.07 -16.30 8.70
N VAL A 20 -31.52 -15.84 7.58
CA VAL A 20 -31.38 -14.40 7.28
C VAL A 20 -32.53 -13.87 6.42
N LEU A 21 -33.36 -14.73 5.82
CA LEU A 21 -34.47 -14.32 4.95
C LEU A 21 -35.87 -14.29 5.63
N ALA A 22 -35.98 -14.61 6.91
CA ALA A 22 -37.26 -14.69 7.62
C ALA A 22 -37.62 -13.46 8.46
N GLY A 23 -36.90 -12.34 8.30
CA GLY A 23 -37.04 -11.14 9.13
C GLY A 23 -37.80 -9.95 8.50
N CYS A 24 -38.56 -10.12 7.41
CA CYS A 24 -39.35 -9.02 6.83
C CYS A 24 -40.74 -9.51 6.44
N GLY A 25 -41.69 -9.39 7.34
CA GLY A 25 -43.11 -9.59 6.98
C GLY A 25 -44.01 -9.67 8.19
N GLY A 26 -44.72 -8.58 8.51
CA GLY A 26 -46.03 -8.72 9.09
C GLY A 26 -46.39 -7.87 10.29
N ALA A 27 -47.25 -6.94 9.99
CA ALA A 27 -48.46 -6.53 10.72
C ALA A 27 -48.46 -5.15 11.36
N ALA A 28 -49.36 -4.34 10.85
CA ALA A 28 -49.76 -3.02 11.30
C ALA A 28 -50.30 -3.01 12.73
N SER A 29 -49.97 -1.97 13.49
CA SER A 29 -50.83 -1.32 14.45
C SER A 29 -50.33 0.10 14.76
N ASP A 30 -51.26 1.03 14.69
CA ASP A 30 -51.20 2.46 14.96
C ASP A 30 -50.46 2.85 16.23
N ALA A 31 -49.57 3.83 16.15
CA ALA A 31 -49.48 4.98 17.09
C ALA A 31 -48.30 5.91 16.70
N THR A 32 -48.68 7.11 16.21
CA THR A 32 -48.14 8.45 16.47
C THR A 32 -46.60 8.67 16.55
N SER A 33 -46.14 9.41 15.53
CA SER A 33 -45.08 10.45 15.53
C SER A 33 -43.78 10.23 16.28
N GLU A 34 -42.69 10.01 15.54
CA GLU A 34 -41.53 10.89 15.51
C GLU A 34 -40.70 10.62 14.24
N SER A 35 -40.48 11.70 13.48
CA SER A 35 -39.68 11.69 12.24
C SER A 35 -38.25 11.27 12.52
N THR A 36 -37.89 10.03 12.25
CA THR A 36 -36.50 9.66 11.99
C THR A 36 -36.38 9.51 10.48
N SER A 37 -35.84 10.52 9.83
CA SER A 37 -35.48 10.47 8.43
C SER A 37 -34.41 9.41 8.22
N THR A 38 -34.81 8.20 7.86
CA THR A 38 -33.91 7.23 7.26
C THR A 38 -33.57 7.78 5.87
N ALA A 39 -32.42 8.46 5.80
CA ALA A 39 -31.83 8.81 4.51
C ALA A 39 -31.45 7.50 3.82
N THR A 40 -32.35 7.00 3.00
CA THR A 40 -31.97 6.06 1.94
C THR A 40 -31.06 6.85 1.01
N ALA A 41 -29.75 6.64 1.15
CA ALA A 41 -28.80 7.12 0.16
C ALA A 41 -29.09 6.37 -1.14
N GLU A 42 -29.98 6.90 -1.95
CA GLU A 42 -29.96 6.58 -3.36
C GLU A 42 -28.64 7.09 -3.89
N ALA A 43 -27.72 6.15 -4.24
CA ALA A 43 -26.54 6.47 -4.97
C ALA A 43 -26.98 7.07 -6.32
N SER A 44 -27.18 8.39 -6.31
CA SER A 44 -27.40 9.17 -7.54
C SER A 44 -26.08 9.14 -8.30
N ASN A 45 -25.98 8.25 -9.26
CA ASN A 45 -24.90 8.17 -10.24
C ASN A 45 -25.08 9.31 -11.28
N THR A 46 -25.20 10.54 -10.80
CA THR A 46 -24.99 11.73 -11.63
C THR A 46 -23.47 11.91 -11.72
N ALA A 47 -22.88 11.41 -12.80
CA ALA A 47 -21.54 11.79 -13.17
C ALA A 47 -21.45 13.32 -13.09
N ALA A 48 -20.58 13.83 -12.21
CA ALA A 48 -20.36 15.25 -12.12
C ALA A 48 -19.97 15.76 -13.51
N SER A 49 -20.69 16.72 -14.06
CA SER A 49 -20.49 17.22 -15.43
C SER A 49 -19.17 18.00 -15.60
N ASP A 50 -18.44 18.22 -14.50
CA ASP A 50 -17.15 18.90 -14.43
C ASP A 50 -15.95 17.94 -14.32
N GLY A 51 -16.18 16.63 -14.35
CA GLY A 51 -15.11 15.62 -14.21
C GLY A 51 -14.66 15.37 -12.77
N THR A 52 -15.34 15.93 -11.76
CA THR A 52 -15.01 15.71 -10.35
C THR A 52 -15.36 14.29 -9.92
N LEU A 53 -14.39 13.56 -9.37
CA LEU A 53 -14.59 12.28 -8.69
C LEU A 53 -14.74 12.52 -7.19
N VAL A 54 -15.85 12.07 -6.62
CA VAL A 54 -16.08 12.13 -5.18
C VAL A 54 -15.96 10.73 -4.59
N LEU A 55 -14.99 10.57 -3.69
CA LEU A 55 -14.75 9.34 -2.94
C LEU A 55 -15.28 9.50 -1.52
N ALA A 56 -16.00 8.49 -1.02
CA ALA A 56 -16.46 8.46 0.35
C ALA A 56 -15.44 7.64 1.18
N GLU A 57 -14.88 8.29 2.20
CA GLU A 57 -13.92 7.71 3.09
C GLU A 57 -14.40 7.67 4.53
N THR A 58 -13.82 6.78 5.33
CA THR A 58 -13.93 6.81 6.79
C THR A 58 -13.09 7.96 7.35
N GLY A 59 -13.05 8.14 8.66
CA GLY A 59 -12.24 9.22 9.24
C GLY A 59 -10.75 9.06 8.95
N PHE A 60 -10.06 10.17 8.70
CA PHE A 60 -8.60 10.22 8.53
C PHE A 60 -7.91 10.29 9.90
N GLU A 61 -6.75 9.64 10.02
CA GLU A 61 -5.82 9.84 11.14
C GLU A 61 -4.91 11.05 10.93
N GLY A 62 -4.80 11.55 9.70
CA GLY A 62 -4.03 12.72 9.32
C GLY A 62 -2.54 12.47 9.13
N LYS A 63 -2.15 11.21 8.93
CA LYS A 63 -0.77 10.81 8.65
C LYS A 63 -0.58 10.57 7.16
N PHE A 64 -0.52 11.64 6.36
CA PHE A 64 -0.39 11.55 4.91
C PHE A 64 1.05 11.40 4.42
N SER A 65 1.91 10.77 5.21
CA SER A 65 3.27 10.41 4.83
C SER A 65 3.34 8.94 4.43
N PRO A 66 3.93 8.59 3.27
CA PRO A 66 4.09 7.21 2.83
C PRO A 66 4.93 6.37 3.81
N PHE A 67 5.75 7.03 4.63
CA PHE A 67 6.56 6.37 5.64
C PHE A 67 5.76 5.96 6.89
N PHE A 68 4.69 6.67 7.25
CA PHE A 68 4.03 6.52 8.55
C PHE A 68 2.51 6.36 8.51
N ALA A 69 1.90 6.30 7.33
CA ALA A 69 0.47 6.05 7.22
C ALA A 69 0.13 4.65 7.74
N ALA A 70 -0.90 4.57 8.58
CA ALA A 70 -1.36 3.33 9.19
C ALA A 70 -2.83 3.01 8.88
N SER A 71 -3.62 4.02 8.48
CA SER A 71 -5.02 3.84 8.11
C SER A 71 -5.20 3.71 6.60
N ALA A 72 -6.22 2.95 6.15
CA ALA A 72 -6.53 2.81 4.74
C ALA A 72 -6.91 4.15 4.10
N SER A 73 -7.71 4.97 4.79
CA SER A 73 -8.13 6.28 4.28
C SER A 73 -6.95 7.26 4.07
N ASP A 74 -5.96 7.23 4.98
CA ASP A 74 -4.73 8.03 4.79
C ASP A 74 -3.89 7.48 3.63
N GLN A 75 -3.84 6.16 3.46
CA GLN A 75 -3.15 5.52 2.35
C GLN A 75 -3.79 5.87 1.00
N ASP A 76 -5.12 5.93 0.90
CA ASP A 76 -5.81 6.32 -0.32
C ASP A 76 -5.44 7.76 -0.77
N VAL A 77 -5.24 8.68 0.18
CA VAL A 77 -4.74 10.03 -0.13
C VAL A 77 -3.29 9.98 -0.64
N ILE A 78 -2.45 9.15 -0.04
CA ILE A 78 -1.04 8.96 -0.45
C ILE A 78 -0.99 8.39 -1.87
N ASP A 79 -1.76 7.35 -2.16
CA ASP A 79 -1.79 6.70 -3.47
C ASP A 79 -2.24 7.65 -4.59
N LEU A 80 -3.05 8.67 -4.26
CA LEU A 80 -3.48 9.71 -5.20
C LEU A 80 -2.49 10.88 -5.34
N THR A 81 -1.58 11.07 -4.40
CA THR A 81 -0.72 12.27 -4.32
C THR A 81 0.77 11.98 -4.39
N GLN A 82 1.19 10.74 -4.17
CA GLN A 82 2.59 10.31 -4.18
C GLN A 82 2.88 9.40 -5.37
N LEU A 83 4.14 9.32 -5.76
CA LEU A 83 4.59 8.44 -6.82
C LEU A 83 4.98 7.08 -6.21
N GLY A 84 4.32 6.01 -6.64
CA GLY A 84 4.78 4.65 -6.39
C GLY A 84 5.85 4.25 -7.42
N LEU A 85 6.87 3.52 -7.01
CA LEU A 85 7.93 3.05 -7.91
C LEU A 85 7.40 2.03 -8.93
N LEU A 86 6.59 1.10 -8.48
CA LEU A 86 5.90 0.11 -9.32
C LEU A 86 4.41 0.14 -9.02
N GLY A 87 3.61 -0.12 -10.03
CA GLY A 87 2.15 -0.21 -9.91
C GLY A 87 1.65 -1.63 -10.03
N ALA A 88 0.35 -1.83 -9.79
CA ALA A 88 -0.33 -3.09 -9.97
C ALA A 88 -1.57 -2.92 -10.86
N ASP A 89 -1.95 -4.00 -11.54
CA ASP A 89 -3.19 -4.06 -12.29
C ASP A 89 -4.42 -4.33 -11.39
N ARG A 90 -5.60 -4.45 -12.00
CA ARG A 90 -6.86 -4.74 -11.30
C ARG A 90 -6.93 -6.12 -10.64
N LYS A 91 -5.99 -7.01 -10.96
CA LYS A 91 -5.82 -8.34 -10.33
C LYS A 91 -4.79 -8.32 -9.20
N GLY A 92 -4.07 -7.19 -9.01
CA GLY A 92 -2.97 -7.05 -8.06
C GLY A 92 -1.63 -7.56 -8.60
N GLU A 93 -1.54 -7.84 -9.90
CA GLU A 93 -0.28 -8.27 -10.53
C GLU A 93 0.57 -7.04 -10.88
N MET A 94 1.87 -7.12 -10.59
CA MET A 94 2.82 -6.03 -10.82
C MET A 94 2.92 -5.65 -12.30
N ILE A 95 2.94 -4.36 -12.59
CA ILE A 95 3.20 -3.79 -13.91
C ILE A 95 4.71 -3.66 -14.08
N LEU A 96 5.26 -4.37 -15.07
CA LEU A 96 6.71 -4.41 -15.32
C LEU A 96 7.16 -3.47 -16.44
N ASN A 97 6.28 -3.11 -17.38
CA ASN A 97 6.58 -2.19 -18.49
C ASN A 97 5.70 -0.94 -18.39
N GLY A 98 5.86 -0.20 -17.28
CA GLY A 98 5.01 0.95 -16.99
C GLY A 98 5.26 2.16 -17.89
N ILE A 99 6.45 2.32 -18.45
CA ILE A 99 6.82 3.48 -19.28
C ILE A 99 6.06 3.44 -20.61
N GLU A 100 6.14 2.32 -21.32
CA GLU A 100 5.42 2.13 -22.59
C GLU A 100 3.96 1.72 -22.37
N GLY A 101 3.66 1.17 -21.20
CA GLY A 101 2.36 0.65 -20.82
C GLY A 101 2.15 -0.82 -21.14
N GLU A 102 1.50 -1.53 -20.23
CA GLU A 102 1.09 -2.92 -20.41
C GLU A 102 -0.42 -3.03 -20.58
N THR A 103 -0.87 -3.69 -21.67
CA THR A 103 -2.29 -3.97 -21.87
C THR A 103 -2.63 -5.36 -21.34
N ARG A 104 -3.59 -5.43 -20.44
CA ARG A 104 -4.09 -6.67 -19.83
C ARG A 104 -5.61 -6.70 -19.82
N GLU A 105 -6.17 -7.88 -20.06
CA GLU A 105 -7.61 -8.10 -20.02
C GLU A 105 -8.12 -8.24 -18.59
N TYR A 106 -9.22 -7.55 -18.27
CA TYR A 106 -9.95 -7.69 -17.02
C TYR A 106 -11.46 -7.67 -17.29
N ASN A 107 -12.15 -8.77 -16.96
CA ASN A 107 -13.60 -8.96 -17.15
C ASN A 107 -14.07 -8.69 -18.60
N GLY A 108 -13.30 -9.18 -19.60
CA GLY A 108 -13.64 -9.02 -21.02
C GLY A 108 -13.34 -7.65 -21.60
N THR A 109 -12.59 -6.81 -20.89
CA THR A 109 -12.17 -5.48 -21.36
C THR A 109 -10.65 -5.35 -21.23
N ASP A 110 -10.02 -4.83 -22.28
CA ASP A 110 -8.61 -4.52 -22.29
C ASP A 110 -8.34 -3.17 -21.62
N TYR A 111 -7.41 -3.17 -20.66
CA TYR A 111 -6.92 -1.98 -19.97
C TYR A 111 -5.43 -1.83 -20.16
N THR A 112 -4.97 -0.63 -20.53
CA THR A 112 -3.55 -0.31 -20.57
C THR A 112 -3.14 0.40 -19.29
N TYR A 113 -2.12 -0.17 -18.63
CA TYR A 113 -1.57 0.32 -17.37
C TYR A 113 -0.24 1.00 -17.62
N TYR A 114 -0.15 2.26 -17.24
CA TYR A 114 1.08 3.04 -17.26
C TYR A 114 1.61 3.20 -15.85
N GLY A 115 2.93 3.34 -15.70
CA GLY A 115 3.59 3.50 -14.41
C GLY A 115 4.73 4.51 -14.46
N THR A 116 5.41 4.65 -13.34
CA THR A 116 6.56 5.54 -13.16
C THR A 116 7.87 4.91 -13.63
N SER A 117 7.89 3.59 -13.81
CA SER A 117 9.11 2.85 -14.16
C SER A 117 8.82 1.57 -14.94
N ASP A 118 9.87 1.07 -15.60
CA ASP A 118 9.96 -0.32 -16.04
C ASP A 118 10.76 -1.13 -15.03
N CYS A 119 10.51 -2.44 -14.95
CA CYS A 119 11.23 -3.36 -14.10
C CYS A 119 11.53 -4.66 -14.83
N VAL A 120 12.81 -5.05 -14.89
CA VAL A 120 13.23 -6.37 -15.37
C VAL A 120 13.57 -7.23 -14.16
N VAL A 121 12.90 -8.37 -14.05
CA VAL A 121 13.12 -9.34 -12.96
C VAL A 121 13.96 -10.49 -13.50
N THR A 122 15.08 -10.79 -12.85
CA THR A 122 16.00 -11.87 -13.23
C THR A 122 16.24 -12.79 -12.05
N GLU A 123 15.93 -14.07 -12.22
CA GLU A 123 16.32 -15.12 -11.27
C GLU A 123 17.75 -15.55 -11.58
N ASN A 124 18.63 -15.50 -10.59
CA ASN A 124 20.04 -15.83 -10.72
C ASN A 124 20.30 -17.30 -10.32
N ASP A 125 21.38 -17.88 -10.83
CA ASP A 125 21.78 -19.28 -10.55
C ASP A 125 22.10 -19.55 -9.07
N ASP A 126 22.42 -18.50 -8.31
CA ASP A 126 22.70 -18.55 -6.87
C ASP A 126 21.43 -18.48 -5.99
N GLY A 127 20.26 -18.39 -6.62
CA GLY A 127 18.96 -18.31 -5.95
C GLY A 127 18.56 -16.90 -5.52
N THR A 128 19.36 -15.88 -5.87
CA THR A 128 18.95 -14.47 -5.71
C THR A 128 18.05 -14.01 -6.85
N VAL A 129 17.29 -12.92 -6.64
CA VAL A 129 16.48 -12.26 -7.66
C VAL A 129 16.95 -10.82 -7.80
N THR A 130 17.27 -10.42 -9.03
CA THR A 130 17.62 -9.05 -9.36
C THR A 130 16.41 -8.32 -9.93
N TYR A 131 16.14 -7.13 -9.42
CA TYR A 131 15.15 -6.19 -9.94
C TYR A 131 15.91 -5.02 -10.56
N ASP A 132 15.93 -4.93 -11.90
CA ASP A 132 16.53 -3.81 -12.64
C ASP A 132 15.44 -2.82 -12.99
N ILE A 133 15.46 -1.65 -12.35
CA ILE A 133 14.38 -0.66 -12.43
C ILE A 133 14.87 0.57 -13.17
N LYS A 134 14.15 0.92 -14.24
CA LYS A 134 14.36 2.13 -15.01
C LYS A 134 13.25 3.13 -14.74
N LEU A 135 13.59 4.26 -14.14
CA LEU A 135 12.65 5.35 -13.89
C LEU A 135 12.38 6.15 -15.19
N ARG A 136 11.17 6.68 -15.34
CA ARG A 136 10.85 7.67 -16.39
C ARG A 136 11.64 8.96 -16.15
N ASP A 137 11.98 9.65 -17.20
CA ASP A 137 12.78 10.88 -17.18
C ASP A 137 11.95 12.17 -17.19
N ASP A 138 10.62 12.06 -17.34
CA ASP A 138 9.69 13.18 -17.40
C ASP A 138 8.91 13.43 -16.11
N LEU A 139 9.19 12.68 -15.05
CA LEU A 139 8.53 12.80 -13.75
C LEU A 139 8.98 14.06 -13.02
N LYS A 140 8.02 14.74 -12.39
CA LYS A 140 8.27 15.96 -11.61
C LYS A 140 7.50 15.97 -10.31
N PHE A 141 8.09 16.59 -9.30
CA PHE A 141 7.37 17.01 -8.11
C PHE A 141 6.39 18.14 -8.41
N SER A 142 5.51 18.44 -7.46
CA SER A 142 4.48 19.50 -7.60
C SER A 142 5.06 20.90 -7.72
N ASP A 143 6.29 21.12 -7.29
CA ASP A 143 7.04 22.39 -7.43
C ASP A 143 7.78 22.50 -8.78
N GLY A 144 7.78 21.43 -9.58
CA GLY A 144 8.39 21.36 -10.91
C GLY A 144 9.79 20.77 -10.96
N GLU A 145 10.40 20.45 -9.81
CA GLU A 145 11.70 19.78 -9.76
C GLU A 145 11.58 18.35 -10.29
N PRO A 146 12.61 17.81 -11.00
CA PRO A 146 12.57 16.46 -11.52
C PRO A 146 12.63 15.42 -10.39
N VAL A 147 11.86 14.35 -10.54
CA VAL A 147 12.02 13.14 -9.72
C VAL A 147 13.12 12.28 -10.32
N THR A 148 14.10 11.91 -9.53
CA THR A 148 15.29 11.19 -9.95
C THR A 148 15.47 9.89 -9.18
N ILE A 149 16.47 9.08 -9.58
CA ILE A 149 16.82 7.85 -8.84
C ILE A 149 17.34 8.16 -7.43
N ASP A 150 17.91 9.35 -7.21
CA ASP A 150 18.39 9.76 -5.88
C ASP A 150 17.24 9.89 -4.87
N ASP A 151 16.05 10.30 -5.34
CA ASP A 151 14.84 10.35 -4.50
C ASP A 151 14.36 8.96 -4.10
N VAL A 152 14.49 7.99 -5.02
CA VAL A 152 14.19 6.58 -4.74
C VAL A 152 15.18 6.03 -3.72
N ILE A 153 16.48 6.28 -3.90
CA ILE A 153 17.54 5.85 -2.98
C ILE A 153 17.34 6.48 -1.59
N PHE A 154 17.00 7.78 -1.55
CA PHE A 154 16.67 8.45 -0.29
C PHE A 154 15.52 7.78 0.44
N SER A 155 14.44 7.42 -0.28
CA SER A 155 13.30 6.72 0.30
C SER A 155 13.69 5.35 0.87
N MET A 156 14.60 4.64 0.18
CA MET A 156 15.15 3.37 0.69
C MET A 156 15.97 3.57 1.96
N TYR A 157 16.80 4.61 2.05
CA TYR A 157 17.52 4.94 3.28
C TYR A 157 16.57 5.16 4.45
N VAL A 158 15.46 5.88 4.24
CA VAL A 158 14.46 6.11 5.30
C VAL A 158 13.84 4.79 5.77
N PHE A 159 13.37 3.94 4.83
CA PHE A 159 12.72 2.67 5.18
C PHE A 159 13.67 1.65 5.83
N LEU A 160 14.95 1.69 5.48
CA LEU A 160 15.93 0.71 5.92
C LEU A 160 16.75 1.18 7.13
N ASP A 161 16.59 2.43 7.57
CA ASP A 161 17.25 2.97 8.74
C ASP A 161 16.92 2.14 10.01
N PRO A 162 17.90 1.76 10.84
CA PRO A 162 17.65 1.01 12.07
C PRO A 162 16.72 1.71 13.08
N THR A 163 16.64 3.04 13.03
CA THR A 163 15.78 3.85 13.93
C THR A 163 14.38 4.07 13.39
N TYR A 164 14.10 3.65 12.14
CA TYR A 164 12.78 3.78 11.55
C TYR A 164 11.76 2.93 12.29
N ASP A 165 10.70 3.56 12.79
CA ASP A 165 9.64 2.97 13.61
C ASP A 165 8.29 2.82 12.88
N GLY A 166 8.29 2.97 11.55
CA GLY A 166 7.11 2.74 10.71
C GLY A 166 6.91 1.28 10.31
N SER A 167 6.44 1.03 9.09
CA SER A 167 6.16 -0.33 8.60
C SER A 167 7.42 -1.18 8.52
N VAL A 168 7.34 -2.40 9.06
CA VAL A 168 8.44 -3.38 9.04
C VAL A 168 8.63 -4.07 7.69
N THR A 169 7.72 -3.87 6.74
CA THR A 169 7.64 -4.64 5.48
C THR A 169 8.95 -4.64 4.70
N MET A 170 9.57 -3.47 4.51
CA MET A 170 10.81 -3.37 3.73
C MET A 170 11.98 -4.08 4.39
N TYR A 171 12.22 -3.84 5.67
CA TYR A 171 13.39 -4.43 6.33
C TYR A 171 13.18 -5.88 6.80
N SER A 172 11.97 -6.42 6.73
CA SER A 172 11.70 -7.85 6.89
C SER A 172 11.84 -8.66 5.60
N THR A 173 11.99 -7.97 4.45
CA THR A 173 12.23 -8.61 3.17
C THR A 173 13.70 -9.05 3.06
N PRO A 174 14.00 -10.24 2.52
CA PRO A 174 15.37 -10.75 2.42
C PRO A 174 16.15 -10.03 1.30
N ILE A 175 16.56 -8.80 1.54
CA ILE A 175 17.38 -7.99 0.64
C ILE A 175 18.84 -8.31 0.91
N VAL A 176 19.62 -8.61 -0.14
CA VAL A 176 21.05 -8.91 -0.05
C VAL A 176 21.80 -7.71 0.56
N GLY A 177 22.59 -7.96 1.60
CA GLY A 177 23.38 -6.94 2.31
C GLY A 177 22.60 -6.10 3.33
N LEU A 178 21.27 -6.26 3.42
CA LEU A 178 20.47 -5.43 4.33
C LEU A 178 20.76 -5.70 5.81
N GLU A 179 20.98 -6.95 6.18
CA GLU A 179 21.27 -7.32 7.56
C GLU A 179 22.59 -6.68 8.02
N GLU A 180 23.63 -6.78 7.19
CA GLU A 180 24.94 -6.17 7.43
C GLU A 180 24.85 -4.66 7.52
N TYR A 181 24.13 -4.02 6.60
CA TYR A 181 23.89 -2.58 6.60
C TYR A 181 23.24 -2.12 7.91
N ARG A 182 22.13 -2.75 8.31
CA ARG A 182 21.41 -2.38 9.54
C ARG A 182 22.23 -2.62 10.81
N ASN A 183 23.00 -3.69 10.85
CA ASN A 183 23.88 -3.98 11.98
C ASN A 183 25.02 -2.95 12.10
N SER A 184 25.60 -2.53 10.99
CA SER A 184 26.64 -1.49 10.97
C SER A 184 26.08 -0.13 11.41
N MET A 185 24.93 0.26 10.90
CA MET A 185 24.26 1.51 11.29
C MET A 185 23.82 1.50 12.75
N SER A 186 23.38 0.36 13.29
CA SER A 186 23.04 0.22 14.71
C SER A 186 24.28 0.46 15.60
N THR A 187 25.46 0.01 15.16
CA THR A 187 26.72 0.25 15.85
C THR A 187 27.07 1.74 15.83
N LEU A 188 26.95 2.39 14.67
CA LEU A 188 27.20 3.83 14.51
C LEU A 188 26.25 4.66 15.36
N SER A 189 24.95 4.38 15.33
CA SER A 189 23.94 5.06 16.14
C SER A 189 24.25 4.95 17.64
N LYS A 190 24.73 3.79 18.08
CA LYS A 190 25.15 3.56 19.47
C LYS A 190 26.37 4.39 19.85
N LEU A 191 27.37 4.44 18.96
CA LEU A 191 28.56 5.27 19.16
C LEU A 191 28.24 6.76 19.21
N ILE A 192 27.32 7.23 18.34
CA ILE A 192 26.85 8.62 18.35
C ILE A 192 26.13 8.92 19.68
N ALA A 193 25.27 8.03 20.16
CA ALA A 193 24.55 8.20 21.43
C ALA A 193 25.54 8.20 22.63
N GLU A 194 26.56 7.35 22.62
CA GLU A 194 27.61 7.31 23.66
C GLU A 194 28.49 8.57 23.66
N ALA A 195 28.68 9.17 22.50
CA ALA A 195 29.47 10.40 22.35
C ALA A 195 28.76 11.66 22.88
N GLY A 196 27.42 11.62 23.02
CA GLY A 196 26.58 12.69 23.55
C GLY A 196 26.17 13.76 22.52
N GLU A 197 25.19 14.60 22.88
CA GLU A 197 24.57 15.61 22.00
C GLU A 197 25.54 16.70 21.51
N ASP A 198 26.62 16.93 22.22
CA ASP A 198 27.62 17.97 21.89
C ASP A 198 28.71 17.47 20.94
N ASN A 199 28.72 16.17 20.59
CA ASN A 199 29.76 15.61 19.72
C ASN A 199 29.40 15.80 18.26
N THR A 200 29.82 16.95 17.70
CA THR A 200 29.76 17.24 16.27
C THR A 200 31.04 16.87 15.53
N ASP A 201 32.01 16.30 16.22
CA ASP A 201 33.31 15.91 15.66
C ASP A 201 33.32 14.43 15.28
N TYR A 202 33.08 14.16 14.00
CA TYR A 202 33.10 12.80 13.43
C TYR A 202 34.53 12.25 13.20
N THR A 203 35.56 12.97 13.62
CA THR A 203 36.99 12.53 13.48
C THR A 203 37.37 11.38 14.42
N ASN A 204 36.52 11.10 15.40
CA ASN A 204 36.76 10.01 16.37
C ASN A 204 36.29 8.63 15.88
N PHE A 205 35.69 8.55 14.70
CA PHE A 205 35.33 7.27 14.10
C PHE A 205 36.50 6.67 13.33
N THR A 206 36.59 5.34 13.35
CA THR A 206 37.58 4.64 12.53
C THR A 206 37.15 4.63 11.06
N GLU A 207 38.10 4.34 10.13
CA GLU A 207 37.82 4.28 8.70
C GLU A 207 36.77 3.20 8.34
N GLU A 208 36.58 2.17 9.22
CA GLU A 208 35.53 1.15 9.07
C GLU A 208 34.18 1.56 9.64
N GLN A 209 34.12 2.56 10.47
CA GLN A 209 32.88 3.13 11.07
C GLN A 209 32.32 4.29 10.24
#